data_347e8c1a360936b5ba685394fbb811ea
#
_entry.id   347e8c1a360936b5ba685394fbb811ea
#
_cell.length_a   1.000
_cell.length_b   1.000
_cell.length_c   1.000
_cell.angle_alpha   90.00
_cell.angle_beta   90.00
_cell.angle_gamma   90.00
#
_symmetry.space_group_name_H-M   'P 1'
#
loop_
_entity.id
_entity.type
_entity.pdbx_description
1 polymer ?
#
loop_
_entity_poly.entity_id
_entity_poly.type
_entity_poly.pdbx_seq_one_letter_code
_entity_poly.pdbx_strand_id
1 'polypeptide(L)'
;MKHENNSCLHPLHIGLLINPIAGLGGELAHKGSDHLHLLVESLEQSRANQRCYQTLQLLQPYAQQLHFYCASGLMGEDIVTLAGFEVEQVVYESPQVTSAQDTILAAQALMSCPIDILLFVGGDGTARNLCQAQVNKPVLGLPAGVKMHSGVFALNPESAAEVLIKLMTGAGVAVEQAEVRDLDELALQQGKVKAQFYGELTIPVDTKLIQQMKCASPDSDELVQTEIAAFVCENLEPDILYLFGVGSTCGAIMAQLGYEHTLLGFDAILNGELIAQDLNSESLWALVQQYPSKIILTVTGGQGILIGRGNQQLTPQILQHVGRDSLWVVVSPNKLQALGGRALILDTGDAALNKAWQGLINVTTGYEQQQLYYVGQ
;
A
#
# COMPACT_ATOMS: atom_id res chain seq x y z
N MET A 1 22.03 -17.39 -23.46
CA MET A 1 22.49 -17.18 -22.09
C MET A 1 21.33 -16.55 -21.35
N LYS A 2 20.58 -17.31 -20.56
CA LYS A 2 19.52 -16.81 -19.70
C LYS A 2 20.21 -16.14 -18.51
N HIS A 3 20.09 -14.83 -18.39
CA HIS A 3 20.38 -14.14 -17.15
C HIS A 3 19.32 -14.60 -16.14
N GLU A 4 19.67 -15.54 -15.29
CA GLU A 4 18.94 -15.78 -14.05
C GLU A 4 19.13 -14.54 -13.19
N ASN A 5 18.17 -13.61 -13.28
CA ASN A 5 17.98 -12.59 -12.25
C ASN A 5 17.58 -13.36 -10.99
N ASN A 6 18.53 -13.59 -10.11
CA ASN A 6 18.27 -13.98 -8.73
C ASN A 6 17.73 -12.78 -7.98
N SER A 7 16.54 -12.28 -8.38
CA SER A 7 15.79 -11.32 -7.59
C SER A 7 15.32 -12.04 -6.35
N CYS A 8 15.72 -11.55 -5.19
CA CYS A 8 15.24 -12.04 -3.91
C CYS A 8 13.73 -11.84 -3.87
N LEU A 9 12.94 -12.92 -3.81
CA LEU A 9 11.50 -12.83 -3.67
C LEU A 9 11.15 -12.57 -2.21
N HIS A 10 10.31 -11.57 -1.97
CA HIS A 10 9.83 -11.19 -0.66
C HIS A 10 8.44 -11.75 -0.41
N PRO A 11 8.09 -12.13 0.82
CA PRO A 11 6.74 -12.52 1.16
C PRO A 11 5.77 -11.36 0.92
N LEU A 12 4.55 -11.67 0.49
CA LEU A 12 3.48 -10.71 0.24
C LEU A 12 2.21 -11.18 0.95
N HIS A 13 1.72 -10.35 1.86
CA HIS A 13 0.50 -10.59 2.62
C HIS A 13 -0.68 -9.93 1.90
N ILE A 14 -1.59 -10.73 1.39
CA ILE A 14 -2.71 -10.30 0.56
C ILE A 14 -4.01 -10.44 1.36
N GLY A 15 -4.71 -9.32 1.56
CA GLY A 15 -6.13 -9.37 1.91
C GLY A 15 -6.93 -9.69 0.65
N LEU A 16 -7.71 -10.76 0.63
CA LEU A 16 -8.57 -11.10 -0.49
C LEU A 16 -10.03 -10.91 -0.12
N LEU A 17 -10.75 -10.11 -0.93
CA LEU A 17 -12.16 -9.83 -0.76
C LEU A 17 -12.90 -9.94 -2.09
N ILE A 18 -13.84 -10.85 -2.17
CA ILE A 18 -14.63 -11.10 -3.38
C ILE A 18 -16.08 -10.72 -3.12
N ASN A 19 -16.69 -10.00 -4.06
CA ASN A 19 -18.13 -9.87 -4.15
C ASN A 19 -18.67 -10.98 -5.06
N PRO A 20 -19.25 -12.06 -4.52
CA PRO A 20 -19.58 -13.26 -5.30
C PRO A 20 -20.63 -13.01 -6.39
N ILE A 21 -21.50 -12.00 -6.20
CA ILE A 21 -22.59 -11.67 -7.14
C ILE A 21 -22.16 -10.66 -8.21
N ALA A 22 -20.90 -10.16 -8.15
CA ALA A 22 -20.43 -9.21 -9.13
C ALA A 22 -20.33 -9.82 -10.54
N GLY A 23 -20.85 -9.09 -11.51
CA GLY A 23 -20.82 -9.49 -12.93
C GLY A 23 -22.01 -10.35 -13.38
N LEU A 24 -22.86 -10.87 -12.50
CA LEU A 24 -24.03 -11.67 -12.87
C LEU A 24 -25.11 -10.84 -13.61
N GLY A 25 -25.25 -9.57 -13.28
CA GLY A 25 -26.19 -8.67 -13.97
C GLY A 25 -25.91 -8.50 -15.47
N GLY A 26 -24.67 -8.72 -15.93
CA GLY A 26 -24.28 -8.60 -17.33
C GLY A 26 -24.92 -9.64 -18.25
N GLU A 27 -25.03 -10.87 -17.79
CA GLU A 27 -25.65 -11.98 -18.56
C GLU A 27 -27.18 -11.83 -18.63
N LEU A 28 -27.78 -11.22 -17.60
CA LEU A 28 -29.23 -10.99 -17.51
C LEU A 28 -29.65 -9.64 -18.12
N ALA A 29 -28.75 -8.91 -18.75
CA ALA A 29 -28.97 -7.55 -19.29
C ALA A 29 -29.44 -6.52 -18.23
N HIS A 30 -29.24 -6.81 -16.94
CA HIS A 30 -29.53 -5.87 -15.85
C HIS A 30 -28.34 -4.93 -15.58
N LYS A 31 -28.64 -3.68 -15.26
CA LYS A 31 -27.64 -2.63 -14.95
C LYS A 31 -27.30 -2.67 -13.45
N GLY A 32 -26.41 -3.60 -13.04
CA GLY A 32 -26.00 -3.78 -11.65
C GLY A 32 -26.60 -5.01 -10.99
N SER A 33 -26.01 -5.43 -9.87
CA SER A 33 -26.46 -6.60 -9.08
C SER A 33 -27.07 -6.21 -7.73
N ASP A 34 -27.05 -4.92 -7.36
CA ASP A 34 -27.36 -4.44 -6.01
C ASP A 34 -28.84 -4.67 -5.57
N HIS A 35 -29.74 -4.89 -6.52
CA HIS A 35 -31.18 -5.17 -6.25
C HIS A 35 -31.61 -6.59 -6.61
N LEU A 36 -30.67 -7.43 -7.05
CA LEU A 36 -30.96 -8.81 -7.38
C LEU A 36 -30.62 -9.69 -6.18
N HIS A 37 -31.62 -10.26 -5.55
CA HIS A 37 -31.44 -11.35 -4.58
C HIS A 37 -30.98 -12.63 -5.33
N LEU A 38 -29.79 -12.54 -5.95
CA LEU A 38 -29.18 -13.65 -6.66
C LEU A 38 -28.44 -14.50 -5.63
N LEU A 39 -28.86 -15.75 -5.54
CA LEU A 39 -28.15 -16.76 -4.78
C LEU A 39 -27.04 -17.32 -5.67
N VAL A 40 -25.78 -17.15 -5.26
CA VAL A 40 -24.63 -17.84 -5.84
C VAL A 40 -24.27 -18.97 -4.90
N GLU A 41 -24.50 -20.20 -5.33
CA GLU A 41 -24.34 -21.40 -4.50
C GLU A 41 -22.98 -22.09 -4.73
N SER A 42 -22.25 -21.73 -5.78
CA SER A 42 -20.99 -22.37 -6.12
C SER A 42 -19.98 -21.40 -6.78
N LEU A 43 -18.71 -21.76 -6.71
CA LEU A 43 -17.62 -21.04 -7.38
C LEU A 43 -17.81 -20.94 -8.90
N GLU A 44 -18.41 -21.96 -9.50
CA GLU A 44 -18.66 -22.04 -10.95
C GLU A 44 -19.70 -21.03 -11.42
N GLN A 45 -20.66 -20.68 -10.57
CA GLN A 45 -21.68 -19.68 -10.84
C GLN A 45 -21.18 -18.25 -10.64
N SER A 46 -20.10 -18.06 -9.88
CA SER A 46 -19.54 -16.74 -9.58
C SER A 46 -18.47 -16.34 -10.59
N ARG A 47 -18.81 -15.40 -11.48
CA ARG A 47 -17.85 -14.82 -12.42
C ARG A 47 -16.67 -14.15 -11.68
N ALA A 48 -16.93 -13.53 -10.54
CA ALA A 48 -15.91 -12.90 -9.71
C ALA A 48 -14.89 -13.94 -9.23
N ASN A 49 -15.36 -15.09 -8.71
CA ASN A 49 -14.48 -16.18 -8.28
C ASN A 49 -13.68 -16.78 -9.44
N GLN A 50 -14.30 -16.97 -10.61
CA GLN A 50 -13.60 -17.46 -11.79
C GLN A 50 -12.44 -16.53 -12.21
N ARG A 51 -12.67 -15.21 -12.21
CA ARG A 51 -11.63 -14.22 -12.51
C ARG A 51 -10.51 -14.22 -11.47
N CYS A 52 -10.87 -14.34 -10.19
CA CYS A 52 -9.89 -14.52 -9.13
C CYS A 52 -9.05 -15.78 -9.34
N TYR A 53 -9.67 -16.90 -9.64
CA TYR A 53 -9.00 -18.16 -9.93
C TYR A 53 -7.95 -18.02 -11.04
N GLN A 54 -8.29 -17.33 -12.14
CA GLN A 54 -7.35 -17.07 -13.23
C GLN A 54 -6.10 -16.32 -12.75
N THR A 55 -6.28 -15.28 -11.91
CA THR A 55 -5.16 -14.54 -11.32
C THR A 55 -4.33 -15.44 -10.42
N LEU A 56 -4.96 -16.20 -9.52
CA LEU A 56 -4.27 -17.09 -8.57
C LEU A 56 -3.50 -18.21 -9.29
N GLN A 57 -4.01 -18.75 -10.39
CA GLN A 57 -3.29 -19.73 -11.20
C GLN A 57 -1.96 -19.20 -11.74
N LEU A 58 -1.89 -17.94 -12.13
CA LEU A 58 -0.66 -17.29 -12.60
C LEU A 58 0.34 -17.06 -11.45
N LEU A 59 -0.13 -17.03 -10.22
CA LEU A 59 0.68 -16.84 -9.02
C LEU A 59 1.20 -18.15 -8.40
N GLN A 60 0.76 -19.32 -8.90
CA GLN A 60 1.19 -20.64 -8.40
C GLN A 60 2.72 -20.81 -8.27
N PRO A 61 3.56 -20.34 -9.22
CA PRO A 61 5.01 -20.45 -9.08
C PRO A 61 5.58 -19.71 -7.85
N TYR A 62 4.80 -18.84 -7.22
CA TYR A 62 5.19 -17.99 -6.10
C TYR A 62 4.45 -18.34 -4.80
N ALA A 63 3.82 -19.52 -4.73
CA ALA A 63 2.94 -19.89 -3.63
C ALA A 63 3.59 -19.80 -2.24
N GLN A 64 4.89 -20.08 -2.14
CA GLN A 64 5.63 -20.01 -0.87
C GLN A 64 5.82 -18.60 -0.31
N GLN A 65 5.65 -17.58 -1.15
CA GLN A 65 5.78 -16.17 -0.79
C GLN A 65 4.44 -15.48 -0.55
N LEU A 66 3.32 -16.16 -0.80
CA LEU A 66 1.99 -15.56 -0.75
C LEU A 66 1.23 -16.03 0.49
N HIS A 67 0.74 -15.06 1.26
CA HIS A 67 0.00 -15.27 2.50
C HIS A 67 -1.36 -14.61 2.40
N PHE A 68 -2.44 -15.40 2.45
CA PHE A 68 -3.79 -14.92 2.20
C PHE A 68 -4.59 -14.77 3.50
N TYR A 69 -5.22 -13.60 3.65
CA TYR A 69 -6.23 -13.27 4.65
C TYR A 69 -7.54 -13.00 3.91
N CYS A 70 -8.62 -13.64 4.26
CA CYS A 70 -9.86 -13.55 3.49
C CYS A 70 -11.11 -13.68 4.37
N ALA A 71 -12.28 -13.40 3.78
CA ALA A 71 -13.55 -13.79 4.33
C ALA A 71 -13.88 -15.25 3.97
N SER A 72 -14.77 -15.89 4.74
CA SER A 72 -15.14 -17.30 4.53
C SER A 72 -15.90 -17.53 3.23
N GLY A 73 -15.91 -18.76 2.79
CA GLY A 73 -16.70 -19.25 1.65
C GLY A 73 -16.39 -18.53 0.34
N LEU A 74 -17.44 -18.19 -0.42
CA LEU A 74 -17.34 -17.55 -1.73
C LEU A 74 -16.78 -16.12 -1.70
N MET A 75 -16.63 -15.50 -0.53
CA MET A 75 -16.01 -14.19 -0.39
C MET A 75 -14.46 -14.22 -0.37
N GLY A 76 -13.84 -15.41 -0.48
CA GLY A 76 -12.39 -15.54 -0.65
C GLY A 76 -11.82 -16.91 -0.30
N GLU A 77 -12.19 -17.53 0.81
CA GLU A 77 -11.60 -18.76 1.33
C GLU A 77 -11.68 -19.93 0.32
N ASP A 78 -12.85 -20.16 -0.25
CA ASP A 78 -13.07 -21.29 -1.15
C ASP A 78 -12.17 -21.23 -2.39
N ILE A 79 -11.99 -20.03 -2.97
CA ILE A 79 -11.21 -19.87 -4.19
C ILE A 79 -9.70 -19.93 -3.92
N VAL A 80 -9.24 -19.43 -2.76
CA VAL A 80 -7.84 -19.55 -2.33
C VAL A 80 -7.48 -21.03 -2.17
N THR A 81 -8.34 -21.78 -1.47
CA THR A 81 -8.19 -23.22 -1.23
C THR A 81 -8.24 -24.02 -2.54
N LEU A 82 -9.21 -23.72 -3.42
CA LEU A 82 -9.34 -24.38 -4.74
C LEU A 82 -8.10 -24.10 -5.61
N ALA A 83 -7.55 -22.92 -5.53
CA ALA A 83 -6.33 -22.56 -6.26
C ALA A 83 -5.05 -23.18 -5.66
N GLY A 84 -5.13 -23.90 -4.54
CA GLY A 84 -4.02 -24.63 -3.91
C GLY A 84 -3.13 -23.77 -3.03
N PHE A 85 -3.63 -22.64 -2.55
CA PHE A 85 -2.95 -21.80 -1.55
C PHE A 85 -3.48 -22.07 -0.15
N GLU A 86 -2.65 -21.78 0.85
CA GLU A 86 -3.05 -21.81 2.26
C GLU A 86 -3.68 -20.46 2.66
N VAL A 87 -4.73 -20.51 3.47
CA VAL A 87 -5.34 -19.34 4.10
C VAL A 87 -4.73 -19.15 5.47
N GLU A 88 -4.04 -18.04 5.70
CA GLU A 88 -3.44 -17.70 7.00
C GLU A 88 -4.52 -17.45 8.04
N GLN A 89 -5.57 -16.72 7.65
CA GLN A 89 -6.67 -16.40 8.54
C GLN A 89 -7.96 -16.09 7.77
N VAL A 90 -9.07 -16.68 8.21
CA VAL A 90 -10.42 -16.25 7.86
C VAL A 90 -10.83 -15.17 8.87
N VAL A 91 -11.06 -13.94 8.39
CA VAL A 91 -11.27 -12.75 9.23
C VAL A 91 -12.72 -12.33 9.38
N TYR A 92 -13.58 -12.85 8.54
CA TYR A 92 -15.02 -12.56 8.52
C TYR A 92 -15.81 -13.79 8.07
N GLU A 93 -16.81 -14.17 8.85
CA GLU A 93 -17.75 -15.25 8.49
C GLU A 93 -18.86 -14.69 7.61
N SER A 94 -18.85 -15.06 6.34
CA SER A 94 -19.81 -14.57 5.37
C SER A 94 -21.13 -15.35 5.44
N PRO A 95 -22.29 -14.66 5.33
CA PRO A 95 -23.58 -15.35 5.19
C PRO A 95 -23.69 -16.02 3.81
N GLN A 96 -24.66 -16.95 3.67
CA GLN A 96 -24.95 -17.58 2.36
C GLN A 96 -25.37 -16.58 1.29
N VAL A 97 -26.12 -15.55 1.68
CA VAL A 97 -26.52 -14.45 0.80
C VAL A 97 -25.79 -13.21 1.24
N THR A 98 -24.82 -12.79 0.44
CA THR A 98 -23.96 -11.65 0.74
C THR A 98 -24.59 -10.33 0.28
N SER A 99 -24.27 -9.26 0.97
CA SER A 99 -24.72 -7.89 0.72
C SER A 99 -23.54 -6.89 0.66
N ALA A 100 -23.83 -5.65 0.33
CA ALA A 100 -22.86 -4.56 0.42
C ALA A 100 -22.28 -4.40 1.85
N GLN A 101 -23.12 -4.65 2.88
CA GLN A 101 -22.71 -4.56 4.28
C GLN A 101 -21.66 -5.62 4.63
N ASP A 102 -21.77 -6.83 4.09
CA ASP A 102 -20.79 -7.90 4.31
C ASP A 102 -19.43 -7.54 3.69
N THR A 103 -19.45 -6.91 2.50
CA THR A 103 -18.22 -6.37 1.87
C THR A 103 -17.56 -5.33 2.76
N ILE A 104 -18.32 -4.40 3.36
CA ILE A 104 -17.79 -3.36 4.25
C ILE A 104 -17.18 -3.98 5.52
N LEU A 105 -17.92 -4.89 6.18
CA LEU A 105 -17.46 -5.53 7.42
C LEU A 105 -16.22 -6.40 7.18
N ALA A 106 -16.18 -7.17 6.09
CA ALA A 106 -15.02 -7.97 5.72
C ALA A 106 -13.80 -7.10 5.41
N ALA A 107 -13.99 -5.98 4.68
CA ALA A 107 -12.92 -5.02 4.42
C ALA A 107 -12.36 -4.42 5.71
N GLN A 108 -13.22 -4.01 6.65
CA GLN A 108 -12.80 -3.49 7.96
C GLN A 108 -12.03 -4.53 8.78
N ALA A 109 -12.47 -5.80 8.76
CA ALA A 109 -11.76 -6.89 9.44
C ALA A 109 -10.36 -7.11 8.83
N LEU A 110 -10.24 -7.06 7.49
CA LEU A 110 -8.96 -7.16 6.80
C LEU A 110 -7.99 -6.03 7.14
N MET A 111 -8.49 -4.82 7.42
CA MET A 111 -7.61 -3.70 7.83
C MET A 111 -6.96 -3.92 9.20
N SER A 112 -7.48 -4.83 10.01
CA SER A 112 -6.87 -5.22 11.29
C SER A 112 -5.79 -6.31 11.14
N CYS A 113 -5.59 -6.84 9.93
CA CYS A 113 -4.59 -7.86 9.63
C CYS A 113 -3.31 -7.25 9.07
N PRO A 114 -2.17 -7.96 9.15
CA PRO A 114 -0.89 -7.48 8.63
C PRO A 114 -0.80 -7.64 7.11
N ILE A 115 -1.82 -7.18 6.37
CA ILE A 115 -1.83 -7.23 4.91
C ILE A 115 -1.01 -6.08 4.31
N ASP A 116 -0.33 -6.37 3.22
CA ASP A 116 0.42 -5.40 2.43
C ASP A 116 -0.46 -4.72 1.39
N ILE A 117 -1.40 -5.48 0.82
CA ILE A 117 -2.29 -5.05 -0.25
C ILE A 117 -3.64 -5.75 -0.13
N LEU A 118 -4.72 -5.05 -0.49
CA LEU A 118 -6.06 -5.63 -0.60
C LEU A 118 -6.36 -5.92 -2.08
N LEU A 119 -6.37 -7.19 -2.47
CA LEU A 119 -6.89 -7.65 -3.75
C LEU A 119 -8.42 -7.80 -3.61
N PHE A 120 -9.18 -6.98 -4.31
CA PHE A 120 -10.63 -7.13 -4.30
C PHE A 120 -11.17 -7.49 -5.69
N VAL A 121 -12.24 -8.26 -5.71
CA VAL A 121 -12.87 -8.71 -6.95
C VAL A 121 -14.31 -8.24 -6.99
N GLY A 122 -14.64 -7.41 -7.97
CA GLY A 122 -15.97 -6.83 -8.03
C GLY A 122 -16.17 -5.82 -9.15
N GLY A 123 -17.06 -4.87 -8.92
CA GLY A 123 -17.35 -3.72 -9.76
C GLY A 123 -17.24 -2.40 -8.98
N ASP A 124 -17.71 -1.30 -9.60
CA ASP A 124 -17.68 0.05 -9.00
C ASP A 124 -18.42 0.09 -7.65
N GLY A 125 -19.54 -0.62 -7.49
CA GLY A 125 -20.25 -0.75 -6.20
C GLY A 125 -19.38 -1.39 -5.12
N THR A 126 -18.55 -2.38 -5.46
CA THR A 126 -17.60 -2.97 -4.51
C THR A 126 -16.50 -1.96 -4.13
N ALA A 127 -15.95 -1.22 -5.10
CA ALA A 127 -14.98 -0.16 -4.83
C ALA A 127 -15.57 0.94 -3.93
N ARG A 128 -16.83 1.35 -4.16
CA ARG A 128 -17.57 2.28 -3.29
C ARG A 128 -17.66 1.76 -1.85
N ASN A 129 -17.96 0.47 -1.67
CA ASN A 129 -18.04 -0.13 -0.34
C ASN A 129 -16.67 -0.11 0.37
N LEU A 130 -15.54 -0.25 -0.36
CA LEU A 130 -14.20 -0.10 0.22
C LEU A 130 -13.92 1.34 0.69
N CYS A 131 -14.39 2.36 -0.03
CA CYS A 131 -14.33 3.74 0.44
C CYS A 131 -15.14 3.93 1.74
N GLN A 132 -16.35 3.35 1.82
CA GLN A 132 -17.18 3.38 3.02
C GLN A 132 -16.54 2.64 4.21
N ALA A 133 -15.80 1.55 3.92
CA ALA A 133 -15.04 0.81 4.92
C ALA A 133 -13.79 1.55 5.42
N GLN A 134 -13.45 2.69 4.80
CA GLN A 134 -12.24 3.48 5.11
C GLN A 134 -10.95 2.67 4.97
N VAL A 135 -10.82 1.93 3.87
CA VAL A 135 -9.62 1.14 3.59
C VAL A 135 -8.41 2.06 3.46
N ASN A 136 -7.38 1.78 4.25
CA ASN A 136 -6.15 2.57 4.35
C ASN A 136 -4.90 1.85 3.81
N LYS A 137 -5.07 0.66 3.24
CA LYS A 137 -4.03 -0.10 2.55
C LYS A 137 -4.16 0.08 1.04
N PRO A 138 -3.06 -0.10 0.27
CA PRO A 138 -3.16 -0.15 -1.17
C PRO A 138 -4.16 -1.20 -1.64
N VAL A 139 -4.94 -0.88 -2.68
CA VAL A 139 -5.92 -1.80 -3.24
C VAL A 139 -5.58 -2.12 -4.70
N LEU A 140 -5.91 -3.33 -5.12
CA LEU A 140 -5.86 -3.76 -6.51
C LEU A 140 -7.20 -4.40 -6.86
N GLY A 141 -7.97 -3.74 -7.72
CA GLY A 141 -9.26 -4.25 -8.15
C GLY A 141 -9.13 -5.23 -9.32
N LEU A 142 -9.76 -6.39 -9.21
CA LEU A 142 -9.91 -7.32 -10.31
C LEU A 142 -11.33 -7.18 -10.88
N PRO A 143 -11.48 -6.76 -12.15
CA PRO A 143 -12.79 -6.44 -12.70
C PRO A 143 -13.64 -7.68 -12.92
N ALA A 144 -14.82 -7.76 -12.31
CA ALA A 144 -15.83 -8.80 -12.56
C ALA A 144 -17.04 -8.28 -13.33
N GLY A 145 -17.29 -6.96 -13.32
CA GLY A 145 -18.37 -6.31 -14.06
C GLY A 145 -18.05 -6.02 -15.53
N VAL A 146 -19.04 -5.48 -16.25
CA VAL A 146 -18.95 -5.21 -17.70
C VAL A 146 -18.52 -3.77 -17.98
N LYS A 147 -18.88 -2.81 -17.13
CA LYS A 147 -18.52 -1.38 -17.26
C LYS A 147 -17.99 -0.88 -15.92
N MET A 148 -16.81 -0.31 -15.96
CA MET A 148 -16.12 0.24 -14.81
C MET A 148 -15.80 1.70 -15.05
N HIS A 149 -16.06 2.53 -14.06
CA HIS A 149 -15.82 3.97 -14.09
C HIS A 149 -14.72 4.38 -13.12
N SER A 150 -14.36 3.50 -12.17
CA SER A 150 -13.33 3.74 -11.17
C SER A 150 -11.95 3.38 -11.71
N GLY A 151 -10.95 4.18 -11.34
CA GLY A 151 -9.54 3.97 -11.73
C GLY A 151 -8.80 2.87 -10.94
N VAL A 152 -9.49 2.12 -10.08
CA VAL A 152 -8.86 1.19 -9.11
C VAL A 152 -8.68 -0.24 -9.64
N PHE A 153 -9.03 -0.50 -10.90
CA PHE A 153 -9.04 -1.85 -11.47
C PHE A 153 -7.85 -2.13 -12.37
N ALA A 154 -7.28 -3.33 -12.24
CA ALA A 154 -6.40 -3.89 -13.25
C ALA A 154 -7.15 -4.10 -14.57
N LEU A 155 -6.44 -4.15 -15.69
CA LEU A 155 -7.05 -4.38 -17.00
C LEU A 155 -7.69 -5.78 -17.10
N ASN A 156 -7.02 -6.78 -16.54
CA ASN A 156 -7.40 -8.19 -16.62
C ASN A 156 -6.68 -8.99 -15.50
N PRO A 157 -6.98 -10.30 -15.34
CA PRO A 157 -6.31 -11.17 -14.38
C PRO A 157 -4.79 -11.22 -14.51
N GLU A 158 -4.29 -11.20 -15.75
CA GLU A 158 -2.86 -11.25 -16.06
C GLU A 158 -2.14 -9.99 -15.56
N SER A 159 -2.72 -8.81 -15.81
CA SER A 159 -2.18 -7.53 -15.31
C SER A 159 -2.18 -7.47 -13.79
N ALA A 160 -3.22 -8.00 -13.13
CA ALA A 160 -3.25 -8.06 -11.67
C ALA A 160 -2.14 -8.97 -11.11
N ALA A 161 -1.96 -10.17 -11.71
CA ALA A 161 -0.87 -11.07 -11.33
C ALA A 161 0.50 -10.42 -11.55
N GLU A 162 0.71 -9.71 -12.66
CA GLU A 162 1.98 -9.01 -12.93
C GLU A 162 2.31 -7.97 -11.87
N VAL A 163 1.32 -7.18 -11.42
CA VAL A 163 1.51 -6.20 -10.34
C VAL A 163 1.91 -6.90 -9.04
N LEU A 164 1.22 -7.97 -8.64
CA LEU A 164 1.54 -8.73 -7.42
C LEU A 164 2.94 -9.35 -7.49
N ILE A 165 3.35 -9.89 -8.63
CA ILE A 165 4.70 -10.44 -8.84
C ILE A 165 5.75 -9.32 -8.70
N LYS A 166 5.50 -8.13 -9.24
CA LYS A 166 6.43 -6.99 -9.10
C LYS A 166 6.61 -6.57 -7.65
N LEU A 167 5.53 -6.56 -6.87
CA LEU A 167 5.61 -6.25 -5.44
C LEU A 167 6.53 -7.24 -4.71
N MET A 168 6.45 -8.53 -5.03
CA MET A 168 7.32 -9.56 -4.44
C MET A 168 8.79 -9.44 -4.87
N THR A 169 9.06 -8.98 -6.09
CA THR A 169 10.43 -8.88 -6.61
C THR A 169 11.21 -7.66 -6.13
N GLY A 170 10.60 -6.80 -5.30
CA GLY A 170 11.24 -5.59 -4.79
C GLY A 170 11.54 -4.56 -5.89
N ALA A 171 10.89 -4.65 -7.05
CA ALA A 171 11.13 -3.77 -8.19
C ALA A 171 10.73 -2.30 -7.95
N GLY A 172 10.11 -2.02 -6.80
CA GLY A 172 9.49 -0.73 -6.51
C GLY A 172 8.27 -0.51 -7.42
N VAL A 173 7.08 -0.48 -6.84
CA VAL A 173 5.84 -0.23 -7.58
C VAL A 173 5.32 1.14 -7.15
N ALA A 174 5.14 2.05 -8.11
CA ALA A 174 4.59 3.36 -7.81
C ALA A 174 3.17 3.24 -7.27
N VAL A 175 2.75 4.20 -6.46
CA VAL A 175 1.36 4.28 -5.98
C VAL A 175 0.76 5.63 -6.33
N GLU A 176 -0.52 5.62 -6.63
CA GLU A 176 -1.32 6.80 -6.94
C GLU A 176 -2.67 6.73 -6.23
N GLN A 177 -3.28 7.89 -6.02
CA GLN A 177 -4.68 7.97 -5.61
C GLN A 177 -5.58 7.84 -6.83
N ALA A 178 -6.45 6.86 -6.82
CA ALA A 178 -7.39 6.62 -7.91
C ALA A 178 -8.82 6.91 -7.47
N GLU A 179 -9.53 7.66 -8.29
CA GLU A 179 -10.93 7.99 -8.03
C GLU A 179 -11.83 6.75 -8.10
N VAL A 180 -12.71 6.64 -7.13
CA VAL A 180 -13.83 5.69 -7.12
C VAL A 180 -15.08 6.41 -7.57
N ARG A 181 -15.64 5.92 -8.67
CA ARG A 181 -16.87 6.45 -9.27
C ARG A 181 -17.88 5.33 -9.47
N ASP A 182 -19.13 5.59 -9.17
CA ASP A 182 -20.23 4.65 -9.42
C ASP A 182 -21.41 5.40 -10.02
N LEU A 183 -22.32 4.69 -10.65
CA LEU A 183 -23.49 5.30 -11.25
C LEU A 183 -24.46 5.81 -10.17
N ASP A 184 -24.94 7.02 -10.37
CA ASP A 184 -26.03 7.58 -9.57
C ASP A 184 -27.35 6.84 -9.91
N GLU A 185 -27.79 5.97 -9.00
CA GLU A 185 -28.96 5.12 -9.21
C GLU A 185 -30.25 5.96 -9.37
N LEU A 186 -30.35 7.10 -8.68
CA LEU A 186 -31.51 8.00 -8.80
C LEU A 186 -31.55 8.67 -10.18
N ALA A 187 -30.39 9.11 -10.67
CA ALA A 187 -30.26 9.65 -12.02
C ALA A 187 -30.54 8.58 -13.09
N LEU A 188 -30.09 7.34 -12.83
CA LEU A 188 -30.31 6.20 -13.74
C LEU A 188 -31.79 5.83 -13.86
N GLN A 189 -32.55 5.85 -12.76
CA GLN A 189 -34.01 5.66 -12.75
C GLN A 189 -34.73 6.73 -13.57
N GLN A 190 -34.15 7.94 -13.65
CA GLN A 190 -34.66 9.06 -14.47
C GLN A 190 -34.14 9.00 -15.94
N GLY A 191 -33.49 7.91 -16.35
CA GLY A 191 -32.92 7.77 -17.69
C GLY A 191 -31.65 8.56 -17.95
N LYS A 192 -31.01 9.11 -16.91
CA LYS A 192 -29.75 9.88 -17.01
C LYS A 192 -28.58 9.02 -16.52
N VAL A 193 -27.55 8.87 -17.33
CA VAL A 193 -26.30 8.21 -16.90
C VAL A 193 -25.38 9.28 -16.33
N LYS A 194 -25.20 9.28 -15.00
CA LYS A 194 -24.31 10.19 -14.29
C LYS A 194 -23.43 9.38 -13.33
N ALA A 195 -22.12 9.48 -13.51
CA ALA A 195 -21.17 8.92 -12.55
C ALA A 195 -21.01 9.91 -11.38
N GLN A 196 -21.09 9.38 -10.15
CA GLN A 196 -20.87 10.12 -8.92
C GLN A 196 -19.53 9.73 -8.33
N PHE A 197 -18.80 10.68 -7.77
CA PHE A 197 -17.56 10.46 -7.03
C PHE A 197 -17.89 10.02 -5.59
N TYR A 198 -17.20 8.97 -5.11
CA TYR A 198 -17.40 8.39 -3.79
C TYR A 198 -16.16 8.45 -2.89
N GLY A 199 -14.99 8.71 -3.46
CA GLY A 199 -13.73 8.80 -2.74
C GLY A 199 -12.54 8.41 -3.59
N GLU A 200 -11.39 8.29 -2.96
CA GLU A 200 -10.14 7.86 -3.57
C GLU A 200 -9.58 6.67 -2.80
N LEU A 201 -8.89 5.78 -3.50
CA LEU A 201 -8.17 4.65 -2.95
C LEU A 201 -6.76 4.62 -3.51
N THR A 202 -5.79 4.26 -2.68
CA THR A 202 -4.40 4.10 -3.10
C THR A 202 -4.26 2.82 -3.94
N ILE A 203 -3.73 2.95 -5.16
CA ILE A 203 -3.49 1.81 -6.06
C ILE A 203 -2.02 1.68 -6.43
N PRO A 204 -1.50 0.44 -6.61
CA PRO A 204 -0.21 0.23 -7.25
C PRO A 204 -0.31 0.47 -8.75
N VAL A 205 0.63 1.21 -9.33
CA VAL A 205 0.71 1.47 -10.77
C VAL A 205 2.03 0.97 -11.34
N ASP A 206 1.99 0.44 -12.57
CA ASP A 206 3.20 -0.03 -13.23
C ASP A 206 4.10 1.14 -13.63
N THR A 207 5.31 1.18 -13.06
CA THR A 207 6.31 2.22 -13.34
C THR A 207 6.79 2.25 -14.79
N LYS A 208 6.49 1.26 -15.61
CA LYS A 208 6.79 1.28 -17.04
C LYS A 208 6.00 2.36 -17.79
N LEU A 209 4.89 2.83 -17.24
CA LEU A 209 4.06 3.90 -17.82
C LEU A 209 4.46 5.29 -17.31
N ILE A 210 5.17 5.38 -16.20
CA ILE A 210 5.77 6.62 -15.74
C ILE A 210 7.05 6.80 -16.54
N GLN A 211 7.12 7.86 -17.31
CA GLN A 211 8.31 8.25 -18.05
C GLN A 211 9.49 8.27 -17.06
N GLN A 212 10.41 7.29 -17.17
CA GLN A 212 11.66 7.33 -16.41
C GLN A 212 12.35 8.63 -16.80
N MET A 213 12.28 9.63 -15.93
CA MET A 213 13.19 10.76 -16.02
C MET A 213 14.58 10.13 -15.97
N LYS A 214 15.36 10.31 -17.01
CA LYS A 214 16.77 9.89 -17.08
C LYS A 214 17.55 10.66 -16.03
N CYS A 215 17.52 10.17 -14.81
CA CYS A 215 18.28 10.69 -13.68
C CYS A 215 19.59 9.93 -13.58
N ALA A 216 20.58 10.31 -14.36
CA ALA A 216 21.91 9.72 -14.34
C ALA A 216 23.02 10.74 -14.02
N SER A 217 22.68 11.92 -13.44
CA SER A 217 23.67 12.91 -13.05
C SER A 217 23.51 13.29 -11.56
N PRO A 218 24.60 13.68 -10.84
CA PRO A 218 24.52 14.22 -9.48
C PRO A 218 23.54 15.41 -9.37
N ASP A 219 23.49 16.27 -10.39
CA ASP A 219 22.60 17.44 -10.46
C ASP A 219 21.11 17.03 -10.44
N SER A 220 20.78 15.83 -10.97
CA SER A 220 19.42 15.31 -10.93
C SER A 220 19.01 14.78 -9.55
N ASP A 221 19.94 14.27 -8.75
CA ASP A 221 19.65 13.78 -7.38
C ASP A 221 19.36 14.95 -6.42
N GLU A 222 20.09 16.09 -6.57
CA GLU A 222 19.81 17.32 -5.81
C GLU A 222 18.44 17.91 -6.16
N LEU A 223 18.07 17.91 -7.44
CA LEU A 223 16.75 18.37 -7.87
C LEU A 223 15.64 17.51 -7.25
N VAL A 224 15.77 16.19 -7.30
CA VAL A 224 14.81 15.26 -6.69
C VAL A 224 14.74 15.45 -5.17
N GLN A 225 15.87 15.68 -4.50
CA GLN A 225 15.85 15.98 -3.07
C GLN A 225 15.11 17.29 -2.76
N THR A 226 15.23 18.29 -3.63
CA THR A 226 14.48 19.55 -3.52
C THR A 226 12.97 19.33 -3.73
N GLU A 227 12.59 18.50 -4.71
CA GLU A 227 11.19 18.12 -4.94
C GLU A 227 10.58 17.38 -3.74
N ILE A 228 11.31 16.40 -3.19
CA ILE A 228 10.89 15.69 -1.97
C ILE A 228 10.75 16.68 -0.81
N ALA A 229 11.71 17.61 -0.65
CA ALA A 229 11.67 18.59 0.42
C ALA A 229 10.45 19.51 0.31
N ALA A 230 10.14 20.01 -0.88
CA ALA A 230 8.96 20.82 -1.12
C ALA A 230 7.68 20.06 -0.74
N PHE A 231 7.52 18.83 -1.24
CA PHE A 231 6.37 17.99 -0.95
C PHE A 231 6.20 17.72 0.55
N VAL A 232 7.29 17.36 1.26
CA VAL A 232 7.22 17.11 2.70
C VAL A 232 6.82 18.38 3.46
N CYS A 233 7.46 19.52 3.17
CA CYS A 233 7.16 20.78 3.86
C CYS A 233 5.71 21.23 3.68
N GLU A 234 5.12 21.02 2.52
CA GLU A 234 3.72 21.37 2.22
C GLU A 234 2.72 20.45 2.90
N ASN A 235 3.14 19.23 3.28
CA ASN A 235 2.28 18.22 3.88
C ASN A 235 2.56 17.99 5.38
N LEU A 236 3.27 18.89 6.06
CA LEU A 236 3.39 18.86 7.50
C LEU A 236 2.07 19.23 8.16
N GLU A 237 1.57 18.36 9.02
CA GLU A 237 0.32 18.53 9.73
C GLU A 237 0.53 19.38 11.00
N PRO A 238 -0.45 20.23 11.39
CA PRO A 238 -0.38 20.96 12.65
C PRO A 238 -0.43 20.00 13.85
N ASP A 239 0.21 20.40 14.94
CA ASP A 239 0.24 19.72 16.23
C ASP A 239 0.89 18.30 16.19
N ILE A 240 1.57 17.96 15.10
CA ILE A 240 2.40 16.75 14.96
C ILE A 240 3.88 17.12 15.11
N LEU A 241 4.58 16.41 15.98
CA LEU A 241 6.02 16.50 16.11
C LEU A 241 6.71 15.67 15.02
N TYR A 242 7.48 16.30 14.16
CA TYR A 242 8.26 15.62 13.13
C TYR A 242 9.70 15.46 13.59
N LEU A 243 10.18 14.21 13.60
CA LEU A 243 11.53 13.84 13.97
C LEU A 243 12.32 13.50 12.70
N PHE A 244 13.28 14.34 12.36
CA PHE A 244 14.11 14.18 11.15
C PHE A 244 15.36 13.39 11.48
N GLY A 245 15.49 12.21 10.88
CA GLY A 245 16.71 11.40 10.97
C GLY A 245 17.82 11.92 10.05
N VAL A 246 19.02 11.40 10.27
CA VAL A 246 20.21 11.79 9.50
C VAL A 246 20.11 11.43 8.01
N GLY A 247 20.77 12.21 7.16
CA GLY A 247 20.91 11.95 5.73
C GLY A 247 20.61 13.14 4.83
N SER A 248 21.16 13.13 3.61
CA SER A 248 21.10 14.28 2.69
C SER A 248 19.66 14.67 2.31
N THR A 249 18.76 13.73 2.17
CA THR A 249 17.35 14.01 1.85
C THR A 249 16.65 14.71 3.03
N CYS A 250 16.87 14.23 4.27
CA CYS A 250 16.37 14.91 5.48
C CYS A 250 17.01 16.30 5.62
N GLY A 251 18.31 16.43 5.31
CA GLY A 251 19.00 17.72 5.29
C GLY A 251 18.40 18.71 4.29
N ALA A 252 17.99 18.26 3.11
CA ALA A 252 17.32 19.10 2.12
C ALA A 252 15.95 19.60 2.64
N ILE A 253 15.21 18.76 3.36
CA ILE A 253 13.92 19.14 3.98
C ILE A 253 14.18 20.19 5.08
N MET A 254 15.15 19.96 5.96
CA MET A 254 15.51 20.93 7.02
C MET A 254 15.96 22.28 6.44
N ALA A 255 16.77 22.26 5.37
CA ALA A 255 17.18 23.47 4.67
C ALA A 255 15.98 24.22 4.04
N GLN A 256 15.00 23.50 3.48
CA GLN A 256 13.77 24.09 2.94
C GLN A 256 12.93 24.76 4.05
N LEU A 257 12.94 24.20 5.27
CA LEU A 257 12.30 24.79 6.46
C LEU A 257 13.12 25.96 7.04
N GLY A 258 14.33 26.23 6.52
CA GLY A 258 15.20 27.31 6.97
C GLY A 258 16.11 26.97 8.15
N TYR A 259 16.33 25.68 8.43
CA TYR A 259 17.14 25.19 9.53
C TYR A 259 18.36 24.42 9.06
N GLU A 260 19.46 24.52 9.84
CA GLU A 260 20.60 23.63 9.67
C GLU A 260 20.24 22.22 10.17
N HIS A 261 20.72 21.20 9.49
CA HIS A 261 20.48 19.81 9.82
C HIS A 261 21.68 19.21 10.55
N THR A 262 21.41 18.43 11.61
CA THR A 262 22.45 17.73 12.37
C THR A 262 22.98 16.50 11.62
N LEU A 263 24.26 16.17 11.87
CA LEU A 263 24.94 15.07 11.18
C LEU A 263 24.76 13.71 11.87
N LEU A 264 24.41 13.69 13.16
CA LEU A 264 24.42 12.46 13.97
C LEU A 264 23.13 12.20 14.75
N GLY A 265 22.47 13.22 15.27
CA GLY A 265 21.25 13.11 16.06
C GLY A 265 19.97 13.24 15.24
N PHE A 266 18.88 13.46 15.93
CA PHE A 266 17.59 13.82 15.33
C PHE A 266 17.27 15.28 15.56
N ASP A 267 16.62 15.90 14.59
CA ASP A 267 16.08 17.25 14.72
C ASP A 267 14.56 17.17 14.85
N ALA A 268 13.98 17.99 15.71
CA ALA A 268 12.56 17.99 16.03
C ALA A 268 11.88 19.28 15.61
N ILE A 269 10.85 19.18 14.76
CA ILE A 269 10.03 20.27 14.26
C ILE A 269 8.58 20.09 14.73
N LEU A 270 7.98 21.15 15.27
CA LEU A 270 6.57 21.22 15.63
C LEU A 270 5.96 22.52 15.10
N ASN A 271 4.89 22.42 14.33
CA ASN A 271 4.22 23.59 13.74
C ASN A 271 5.16 24.51 12.92
N GLY A 272 6.12 23.91 12.23
CA GLY A 272 7.14 24.62 11.43
C GLY A 272 8.28 25.23 12.24
N GLU A 273 8.28 25.12 13.57
CA GLU A 273 9.34 25.63 14.45
C GLU A 273 10.28 24.53 14.90
N LEU A 274 11.57 24.84 14.93
CA LEU A 274 12.59 23.94 15.44
C LEU A 274 12.53 23.89 16.98
N ILE A 275 12.14 22.73 17.52
CA ILE A 275 12.00 22.53 18.97
C ILE A 275 13.31 22.09 19.60
N ALA A 276 14.05 21.22 18.93
CA ALA A 276 15.34 20.72 19.41
C ALA A 276 16.18 20.16 18.26
N GLN A 277 17.50 20.14 18.46
CA GLN A 277 18.46 19.59 17.51
C GLN A 277 19.38 18.57 18.18
N ASP A 278 19.95 17.69 17.34
CA ASP A 278 20.95 16.70 17.73
C ASP A 278 20.50 15.81 18.90
N LEU A 279 19.24 15.41 18.85
CA LEU A 279 18.59 14.64 19.91
C LEU A 279 19.15 13.22 20.00
N ASN A 280 19.46 12.80 21.21
CA ASN A 280 19.76 11.43 21.57
C ASN A 280 18.48 10.64 21.91
N SER A 281 18.61 9.34 22.21
CA SER A 281 17.47 8.47 22.51
C SER A 281 16.64 8.89 23.73
N GLU A 282 17.27 9.43 24.77
CA GLU A 282 16.58 9.88 26.00
C GLU A 282 15.73 11.12 25.73
N SER A 283 16.30 12.09 25.02
CA SER A 283 15.60 13.33 24.62
C SER A 283 14.48 13.04 23.63
N LEU A 284 14.69 12.12 22.67
CA LEU A 284 13.63 11.67 21.75
C LEU A 284 12.49 11.02 22.53
N TRP A 285 12.79 10.13 23.46
CA TRP A 285 11.78 9.46 24.28
C TRP A 285 10.92 10.47 25.07
N ALA A 286 11.54 11.47 25.65
CA ALA A 286 10.81 12.52 26.39
C ALA A 286 9.87 13.31 25.49
N LEU A 287 10.24 13.58 24.23
CA LEU A 287 9.41 14.32 23.29
C LEU A 287 8.24 13.50 22.74
N VAL A 288 8.46 12.24 22.33
CA VAL A 288 7.39 11.40 21.77
C VAL A 288 6.30 11.05 22.80
N GLN A 289 6.63 11.12 24.09
CA GLN A 289 5.62 10.98 25.14
C GLN A 289 4.71 12.20 25.31
N GLN A 290 5.15 13.38 24.84
CA GLN A 290 4.42 14.62 25.00
C GLN A 290 3.58 14.98 23.77
N TYR A 291 4.02 14.55 22.56
CA TYR A 291 3.42 14.94 21.31
C TYR A 291 3.13 13.74 20.41
N PRO A 292 2.00 13.72 19.70
CA PRO A 292 1.82 12.83 18.56
C PRO A 292 2.97 13.05 17.57
N SER A 293 3.64 11.99 17.16
CA SER A 293 4.91 12.12 16.44
C SER A 293 4.94 11.32 15.14
N LYS A 294 5.62 11.86 14.12
CA LYS A 294 6.01 11.15 12.91
C LYS A 294 7.53 11.19 12.76
N ILE A 295 8.11 10.12 12.25
CA ILE A 295 9.56 9.99 12.04
C ILE A 295 9.84 10.02 10.55
N ILE A 296 10.61 11.01 10.09
CA ILE A 296 11.04 11.13 8.69
C ILE A 296 12.44 10.53 8.57
N LEU A 297 12.56 9.51 7.73
CA LEU A 297 13.80 8.77 7.52
C LEU A 297 14.17 8.71 6.05
N THR A 298 15.45 8.73 5.77
CA THR A 298 16.01 8.33 4.48
C THR A 298 16.90 7.10 4.68
N VAL A 299 17.14 6.35 3.59
CA VAL A 299 18.00 5.16 3.65
C VAL A 299 19.46 5.50 3.47
N THR A 300 20.33 4.73 4.10
CA THR A 300 21.77 4.79 3.85
C THR A 300 22.07 4.31 2.43
N GLY A 301 22.64 5.18 1.61
CA GLY A 301 22.95 4.89 0.21
C GLY A 301 23.77 3.60 0.03
N GLY A 302 23.36 2.77 -0.92
CA GLY A 302 24.02 1.51 -1.28
C GLY A 302 23.81 0.34 -0.31
N GLN A 303 23.53 0.59 0.97
CA GLN A 303 23.30 -0.44 1.99
C GLN A 303 21.81 -0.72 2.24
N GLY A 304 20.94 0.25 1.99
CA GLY A 304 19.48 0.09 2.17
C GLY A 304 19.02 0.06 3.64
N ILE A 305 19.85 0.50 4.58
CA ILE A 305 19.47 0.51 5.99
C ILE A 305 18.48 1.65 6.24
N LEU A 306 17.27 1.30 6.65
CA LEU A 306 16.22 2.24 7.04
C LEU A 306 16.31 2.54 8.54
N ILE A 307 16.38 1.52 9.38
CA ILE A 307 16.56 1.62 10.82
C ILE A 307 17.75 0.75 11.22
N GLY A 308 18.66 1.30 12.05
CA GLY A 308 19.82 0.59 12.54
C GLY A 308 21.06 1.48 12.60
N ARG A 309 22.11 1.07 11.91
CA ARG A 309 23.37 1.83 11.88
C ARG A 309 23.15 3.23 11.28
N GLY A 310 23.34 4.26 12.07
CA GLY A 310 23.18 5.67 11.69
C GLY A 310 21.99 6.36 12.37
N ASN A 311 20.99 5.59 12.86
CA ASN A 311 19.85 6.14 13.61
C ASN A 311 19.49 5.29 14.85
N GLN A 312 20.52 4.81 15.55
CA GLN A 312 20.38 3.97 16.76
C GLN A 312 19.67 4.69 17.92
N GLN A 313 19.46 5.99 17.83
CA GLN A 313 18.66 6.78 18.76
C GLN A 313 17.19 6.32 18.76
N LEU A 314 16.71 5.72 17.65
CA LEU A 314 15.40 5.10 17.56
C LEU A 314 15.41 3.73 18.26
N THR A 315 15.30 3.77 19.59
CA THR A 315 15.21 2.53 20.37
C THR A 315 13.91 1.77 20.07
N PRO A 316 13.84 0.44 20.30
CA PRO A 316 12.60 -0.31 20.17
C PRO A 316 11.41 0.31 20.93
N GLN A 317 11.67 0.90 22.10
CA GLN A 317 10.66 1.56 22.89
C GLN A 317 10.05 2.78 22.18
N ILE A 318 10.88 3.63 21.57
CA ILE A 318 10.44 4.79 20.78
C ILE A 318 9.63 4.33 19.57
N LEU A 319 10.16 3.35 18.83
CA LEU A 319 9.52 2.81 17.63
C LEU A 319 8.15 2.19 17.93
N GLN A 320 8.05 1.38 18.99
CA GLN A 320 6.77 0.79 19.43
C GLN A 320 5.76 1.85 19.86
N HIS A 321 6.23 2.93 20.51
CA HIS A 321 5.36 4.02 20.96
C HIS A 321 4.80 4.84 19.78
N VAL A 322 5.66 5.18 18.82
CA VAL A 322 5.29 6.00 17.65
C VAL A 322 4.51 5.16 16.61
N GLY A 323 4.85 3.90 16.44
CA GLY A 323 4.19 2.97 15.53
C GLY A 323 4.73 3.03 14.09
N ARG A 324 4.58 1.91 13.37
CA ARG A 324 5.08 1.75 11.99
C ARG A 324 4.46 2.74 11.01
N ASP A 325 3.17 3.00 11.15
CA ASP A 325 2.41 3.88 10.25
C ASP A 325 2.79 5.37 10.38
N SER A 326 3.53 5.71 11.43
CA SER A 326 4.09 7.05 11.64
C SER A 326 5.49 7.23 11.03
N LEU A 327 6.02 6.22 10.36
CA LEU A 327 7.24 6.37 9.57
C LEU A 327 6.91 7.00 8.22
N TRP A 328 7.59 8.10 7.92
CA TRP A 328 7.58 8.74 6.60
C TRP A 328 8.94 8.55 5.94
N VAL A 329 9.01 7.61 5.01
CA VAL A 329 10.26 7.26 4.34
C VAL A 329 10.42 8.10 3.08
N VAL A 330 11.54 8.80 2.97
CA VAL A 330 11.89 9.71 1.86
C VAL A 330 13.20 9.24 1.21
N VAL A 331 13.15 8.85 -0.06
CA VAL A 331 14.33 8.27 -0.74
C VAL A 331 14.33 8.67 -2.21
N SER A 332 15.47 9.16 -2.72
CA SER A 332 15.57 9.41 -4.17
C SER A 332 15.49 8.10 -4.96
N PRO A 333 14.89 8.11 -6.17
CA PRO A 333 14.78 6.94 -7.04
C PRO A 333 16.14 6.27 -7.32
N ASN A 334 17.21 7.06 -7.45
CA ASN A 334 18.56 6.55 -7.67
C ASN A 334 19.05 5.67 -6.52
N LYS A 335 18.76 6.05 -5.27
CA LYS A 335 19.12 5.24 -4.10
C LYS A 335 18.34 3.93 -4.06
N LEU A 336 17.04 3.93 -4.40
CA LEU A 336 16.23 2.71 -4.48
C LEU A 336 16.71 1.81 -5.62
N GLN A 337 16.99 2.37 -6.79
CA GLN A 337 17.51 1.62 -7.93
C GLN A 337 18.85 0.94 -7.62
N ALA A 338 19.74 1.62 -6.88
CA ALA A 338 21.04 1.08 -6.46
C ALA A 338 20.91 -0.13 -5.53
N LEU A 339 19.74 -0.34 -4.90
CA LEU A 339 19.46 -1.53 -4.08
C LEU A 339 19.22 -2.78 -4.93
N GLY A 340 18.87 -2.64 -6.23
CA GLY A 340 18.65 -3.78 -7.13
C GLY A 340 17.54 -4.72 -6.66
N GLY A 341 16.48 -4.19 -6.03
CA GLY A 341 15.35 -4.96 -5.50
C GLY A 341 15.56 -5.55 -4.10
N ARG A 342 16.72 -5.29 -3.46
CA ARG A 342 16.92 -5.73 -2.06
C ARG A 342 16.01 -4.95 -1.11
N ALA A 343 15.51 -5.62 -0.08
CA ALA A 343 14.69 -5.01 0.96
C ALA A 343 15.40 -3.83 1.65
N LEU A 344 14.63 -2.88 2.16
CA LEU A 344 15.09 -1.93 3.16
C LEU A 344 15.30 -2.67 4.48
N ILE A 345 16.44 -2.46 5.12
CA ILE A 345 16.85 -3.22 6.30
C ILE A 345 16.33 -2.55 7.57
N LEU A 346 15.72 -3.39 8.43
CA LEU A 346 15.39 -3.06 9.81
C LEU A 346 16.34 -3.79 10.76
N ASP A 347 17.06 -3.02 11.54
CA ASP A 347 17.87 -3.52 12.65
C ASP A 347 17.59 -2.64 13.89
N THR A 348 16.44 -2.87 14.50
CA THR A 348 16.00 -2.12 15.69
C THR A 348 16.67 -2.59 16.98
N GLY A 349 17.39 -3.70 16.96
CA GLY A 349 17.88 -4.40 18.13
C GLY A 349 16.84 -5.31 18.81
N ASP A 350 15.59 -5.34 18.30
CA ASP A 350 14.51 -6.23 18.75
C ASP A 350 14.02 -7.08 17.58
N ALA A 351 14.30 -8.39 17.63
CA ALA A 351 13.94 -9.32 16.55
C ALA A 351 12.42 -9.45 16.36
N ALA A 352 11.63 -9.34 17.42
CA ALA A 352 10.18 -9.40 17.35
C ALA A 352 9.62 -8.16 16.65
N LEU A 353 10.14 -6.98 16.98
CA LEU A 353 9.78 -5.72 16.31
C LEU A 353 10.20 -5.73 14.85
N ASN A 354 11.43 -6.18 14.54
CA ASN A 354 11.89 -6.30 13.16
C ASN A 354 10.95 -7.18 12.33
N LYS A 355 10.53 -8.32 12.89
CA LYS A 355 9.57 -9.21 12.24
C LYS A 355 8.18 -8.58 12.08
N ALA A 356 7.68 -7.89 13.10
CA ALA A 356 6.36 -7.26 13.07
C ALA A 356 6.29 -6.08 12.08
N TRP A 357 7.43 -5.45 11.76
CA TRP A 357 7.50 -4.30 10.86
C TRP A 357 7.91 -4.63 9.43
N GLN A 358 8.10 -5.91 9.10
CA GLN A 358 8.32 -6.36 7.72
C GLN A 358 7.10 -6.09 6.84
N GLY A 359 7.31 -6.09 5.52
CA GLY A 359 6.27 -5.90 4.52
C GLY A 359 6.44 -4.62 3.72
N LEU A 360 5.48 -4.31 2.86
CA LEU A 360 5.51 -3.11 2.04
C LEU A 360 5.35 -1.84 2.88
N ILE A 361 6.13 -0.81 2.52
CA ILE A 361 6.01 0.54 3.06
C ILE A 361 5.94 1.53 1.91
N ASN A 362 5.20 2.61 2.10
CA ASN A 362 5.14 3.70 1.15
C ASN A 362 6.38 4.58 1.28
N VAL A 363 7.06 4.87 0.16
CA VAL A 363 8.29 5.66 0.10
C VAL A 363 8.07 6.85 -0.81
N THR A 364 8.25 8.06 -0.30
CA THR A 364 8.20 9.29 -1.10
C THR A 364 9.49 9.42 -1.92
N THR A 365 9.35 9.54 -3.25
CA THR A 365 10.47 9.50 -4.20
C THR A 365 10.60 10.76 -5.06
N GLY A 366 9.68 11.71 -4.91
CA GLY A 366 9.65 12.99 -5.62
C GLY A 366 8.46 13.82 -5.15
N TYR A 367 8.18 14.93 -5.82
CA TYR A 367 6.99 15.74 -5.56
C TYR A 367 5.74 14.96 -5.99
N GLU A 368 4.83 14.68 -5.04
CA GLU A 368 3.64 13.83 -5.24
C GLU A 368 3.93 12.42 -5.81
N GLN A 369 5.20 11.95 -5.73
CA GLN A 369 5.60 10.63 -6.21
C GLN A 369 5.87 9.69 -5.07
N GLN A 370 5.23 8.55 -5.06
CA GLN A 370 5.36 7.52 -4.05
C GLN A 370 5.51 6.13 -4.67
N GLN A 371 6.21 5.25 -3.98
CA GLN A 371 6.40 3.86 -4.39
C GLN A 371 6.23 2.92 -3.20
N LEU A 372 5.63 1.75 -3.44
CA LEU A 372 5.68 0.66 -2.49
C LEU A 372 7.03 -0.03 -2.57
N TYR A 373 7.69 -0.17 -1.44
CA TYR A 373 8.97 -0.84 -1.35
C TYR A 373 8.99 -1.80 -0.16
N TYR A 374 9.68 -2.95 -0.31
CA TYR A 374 9.70 -3.96 0.75
C TYR A 374 10.69 -3.59 1.85
N VAL A 375 10.27 -3.78 3.09
CA VAL A 375 11.09 -3.64 4.30
C VAL A 375 11.24 -5.02 4.93
N GLY A 376 12.47 -5.42 5.25
CA GLY A 376 12.74 -6.73 5.80
C GLY A 376 14.12 -6.85 6.42
N GLN A 377 14.58 -8.07 6.60
CA GLN A 377 15.95 -8.41 7.05
C GLN A 377 16.82 -8.84 5.89
#